data_c2b733a480914ae1ba50a9d9a205b489
#
_entry.id   c2b733a480914ae1ba50a9d9a205b489
#
_cell.length_a   1.000
_cell.length_b   1.000
_cell.length_c   1.000
_cell.angle_alpha   90.00
_cell.angle_beta   90.00
_cell.angle_gamma   90.00
#
_symmetry.space_group_name_H-M   'P 1'
#
loop_
_entity.id
_entity.type
_entity.pdbx_description
1 polymer ?
#
loop_
_entity_poly.entity_id
_entity_poly.type
_entity_poly.pdbx_seq_one_letter_code
_entity_poly.pdbx_strand_id
1 'polypeptide(L)'
;RHEMFADYKANRPPTPPEIKRAIPEVIEMLRNMDVPVLTLAGVEADDVIGTVANRAVGGCGYRVSVVSPDKDFFQLLGPRLRQLRPNGRNFVDEHGVIVHRANDDEFSDYHEPNLCGKGLVPYTERDFRDEFGDLDPAQFVDVLAMVGDASDNVPGVEGVGPKTAPRLLKLYGNIEGCVANAKAPEGSDIKNKRVRENLASKKGAASAFLCRNLVKIRTRLNAP
;
A
#
# COMPACT_ATOMS: atom_id res chain seq x y z
N ARG A 1 9.69 -3.40 12.88
CA ARG A 1 10.41 -3.49 11.59
C ARG A 1 11.92 -3.28 11.76
N HIS A 2 12.38 -2.36 12.61
CA HIS A 2 13.82 -2.16 12.89
C HIS A 2 14.53 -3.38 13.48
N GLU A 3 13.83 -4.20 14.27
CA GLU A 3 14.39 -5.47 14.78
C GLU A 3 14.65 -6.49 13.67
N MET A 4 13.88 -6.44 12.58
CA MET A 4 14.04 -7.33 11.43
C MET A 4 15.10 -6.82 10.45
N PHE A 5 15.22 -5.50 10.32
CA PHE A 5 16.13 -4.85 9.40
C PHE A 5 16.57 -3.49 9.96
N ALA A 6 17.80 -3.42 10.46
CA ALA A 6 18.33 -2.22 11.15
C ALA A 6 18.35 -0.97 10.26
N ASP A 7 18.56 -1.16 8.96
CA ASP A 7 18.64 -0.07 7.99
C ASP A 7 17.26 0.44 7.52
N TYR A 8 16.15 -0.16 8.01
CA TYR A 8 14.80 0.29 7.67
C TYR A 8 14.59 1.76 8.07
N LYS A 9 14.22 2.60 7.09
CA LYS A 9 14.06 4.06 7.25
C LYS A 9 15.31 4.82 7.74
N ALA A 10 16.50 4.19 7.73
CA ALA A 10 17.72 4.83 8.21
C ALA A 10 18.17 6.03 7.36
N ASN A 11 17.76 6.08 6.09
CA ASN A 11 18.03 7.16 5.15
C ASN A 11 17.08 8.36 5.27
N ARG A 12 16.02 8.27 6.11
CA ARG A 12 15.08 9.38 6.31
C ARG A 12 15.75 10.52 7.10
N PRO A 13 15.67 11.77 6.61
CA PRO A 13 16.17 12.91 7.37
C PRO A 13 15.34 13.05 8.67
N PRO A 14 15.94 13.63 9.73
CA PRO A 14 15.21 13.90 10.96
C PRO A 14 14.04 14.87 10.70
N THR A 15 12.92 14.62 11.37
CA THR A 15 11.76 15.51 11.27
C THR A 15 12.14 16.94 11.65
N PRO A 16 11.84 17.96 10.83
CA PRO A 16 12.12 19.35 11.14
C PRO A 16 11.54 19.77 12.50
N PRO A 17 12.26 20.64 13.25
CA PRO A 17 11.82 21.06 14.58
C PRO A 17 10.43 21.73 14.58
N GLU A 18 10.08 22.44 13.51
CA GLU A 18 8.79 23.10 13.34
C GLU A 18 7.66 22.08 13.29
N ILE A 19 7.85 21.00 12.55
CA ILE A 19 6.87 19.91 12.46
C ILE A 19 6.73 19.21 13.82
N LYS A 20 7.85 18.96 14.52
CA LYS A 20 7.81 18.35 15.87
C LYS A 20 7.01 19.19 16.86
N ARG A 21 7.09 20.54 16.75
CA ARG A 21 6.31 21.45 17.61
C ARG A 21 4.83 21.50 17.21
N ALA A 22 4.54 21.49 15.91
CA ALA A 22 3.16 21.57 15.42
C ALA A 22 2.33 20.31 15.73
N ILE A 23 2.94 19.12 15.82
CA ILE A 23 2.20 17.85 16.05
C ILE A 23 1.33 17.90 17.32
N PRO A 24 1.83 18.26 18.51
CA PRO A 24 1.00 18.36 19.71
C PRO A 24 -0.13 19.37 19.57
N GLU A 25 0.12 20.52 18.96
CA GLU A 25 -0.89 21.58 18.73
C GLU A 25 -2.02 21.08 17.82
N VAL A 26 -1.68 20.39 16.74
CA VAL A 26 -2.67 19.77 15.83
C VAL A 26 -3.48 18.69 16.55
N ILE A 27 -2.85 17.87 17.38
CA ILE A 27 -3.56 16.85 18.17
C ILE A 27 -4.56 17.49 19.13
N GLU A 28 -4.16 18.54 19.84
CA GLU A 28 -5.03 19.28 20.75
C GLU A 28 -6.20 19.93 19.99
N MET A 29 -5.93 20.57 18.85
CA MET A 29 -6.95 21.16 17.99
C MET A 29 -7.98 20.10 17.56
N LEU A 30 -7.53 18.95 17.08
CA LEU A 30 -8.43 17.85 16.66
C LEU A 30 -9.29 17.34 17.81
N ARG A 31 -8.73 17.20 19.01
CA ARG A 31 -9.47 16.78 20.21
C ARG A 31 -10.53 17.81 20.59
N ASN A 32 -10.21 19.11 20.51
CA ASN A 32 -11.16 20.20 20.76
C ASN A 32 -12.29 20.25 19.73
N MET A 33 -12.09 19.64 18.56
CA MET A 33 -13.09 19.45 17.51
C MET A 33 -13.86 18.12 17.63
N ASP A 34 -13.69 17.38 18.74
CA ASP A 34 -14.25 16.03 18.93
C ASP A 34 -13.82 15.01 17.86
N VAL A 35 -12.66 15.24 17.22
CA VAL A 35 -12.08 14.26 16.28
C VAL A 35 -11.23 13.27 17.04
N PRO A 36 -11.52 11.96 16.99
CA PRO A 36 -10.73 10.94 17.66
C PRO A 36 -9.30 10.90 17.14
N VAL A 37 -8.33 10.97 18.06
CA VAL A 37 -6.90 10.84 17.73
C VAL A 37 -6.34 9.59 18.40
N LEU A 38 -5.89 8.63 17.59
CA LEU A 38 -5.32 7.38 18.04
C LEU A 38 -3.80 7.42 17.92
N THR A 39 -3.12 7.16 19.02
CA THR A 39 -1.66 7.05 19.07
C THR A 39 -1.26 5.78 19.83
N LEU A 40 -0.38 4.98 19.21
CA LEU A 40 0.18 3.79 19.84
C LEU A 40 1.71 3.88 19.83
N ALA A 41 2.32 3.85 21.01
CA ALA A 41 3.78 3.89 21.11
C ALA A 41 4.40 2.63 20.48
N GLY A 42 5.47 2.81 19.68
CA GLY A 42 6.17 1.70 19.02
C GLY A 42 5.42 1.07 17.84
N VAL A 43 4.27 1.62 17.42
CA VAL A 43 3.49 1.15 16.27
C VAL A 43 3.45 2.23 15.20
N GLU A 44 3.64 1.84 13.95
CA GLU A 44 3.52 2.77 12.83
C GLU A 44 2.04 3.16 12.59
N ALA A 45 1.81 4.40 12.18
CA ALA A 45 0.45 4.92 11.93
C ALA A 45 -0.32 4.06 10.93
N ASP A 46 0.36 3.55 9.89
CA ASP A 46 -0.24 2.71 8.86
C ASP A 46 -0.79 1.39 9.43
N ASP A 47 -0.11 0.80 10.42
CA ASP A 47 -0.57 -0.40 11.10
C ASP A 47 -1.81 -0.11 11.99
N VAL A 48 -1.87 1.08 12.59
CA VAL A 48 -3.06 1.54 13.35
C VAL A 48 -4.23 1.74 12.40
N ILE A 49 -4.04 2.49 11.31
CA ILE A 49 -5.05 2.73 10.28
C ILE A 49 -5.55 1.40 9.69
N GLY A 50 -4.63 0.51 9.30
CA GLY A 50 -4.97 -0.79 8.74
C GLY A 50 -5.78 -1.66 9.71
N THR A 51 -5.46 -1.61 11.01
CA THR A 51 -6.19 -2.36 12.04
C THR A 51 -7.59 -1.81 12.25
N VAL A 52 -7.74 -0.48 12.35
CA VAL A 52 -9.04 0.17 12.51
C VAL A 52 -9.91 -0.08 11.29
N ALA A 53 -9.37 0.13 10.09
CA ALA A 53 -10.07 -0.10 8.83
C ALA A 53 -10.56 -1.55 8.69
N ASN A 54 -9.67 -2.53 8.97
CA ASN A 54 -10.03 -3.94 8.91
C ASN A 54 -11.12 -4.33 9.91
N ARG A 55 -11.09 -3.79 11.14
CA ARG A 55 -12.14 -4.01 12.15
C ARG A 55 -13.45 -3.37 11.73
N ALA A 56 -13.43 -2.16 11.19
CA ALA A 56 -14.62 -1.45 10.75
C ALA A 56 -15.31 -2.18 9.58
N VAL A 57 -14.55 -2.65 8.61
CA VAL A 57 -15.07 -3.42 7.47
C VAL A 57 -15.54 -4.81 7.91
N GLY A 58 -14.67 -5.59 8.55
CA GLY A 58 -14.93 -7.00 8.84
C GLY A 58 -15.82 -7.24 10.04
N GLY A 59 -15.66 -6.45 11.11
CA GLY A 59 -16.40 -6.63 12.37
C GLY A 59 -17.73 -5.87 12.42
N CYS A 60 -17.78 -4.67 11.83
CA CYS A 60 -18.93 -3.78 11.91
C CYS A 60 -19.67 -3.62 10.58
N GLY A 61 -19.13 -4.13 9.48
CA GLY A 61 -19.73 -4.02 8.16
C GLY A 61 -19.71 -2.61 7.56
N TYR A 62 -18.89 -1.70 8.09
CA TYR A 62 -18.81 -0.32 7.60
C TYR A 62 -18.12 -0.25 6.24
N ARG A 63 -18.47 0.79 5.48
CA ARG A 63 -17.68 1.27 4.36
C ARG A 63 -16.63 2.23 4.88
N VAL A 64 -15.37 2.07 4.45
CA VAL A 64 -14.23 2.82 4.97
C VAL A 64 -13.56 3.58 3.85
N SER A 65 -13.30 4.87 4.09
CA SER A 65 -12.47 5.70 3.24
C SER A 65 -11.19 6.08 4.00
N VAL A 66 -10.03 5.63 3.53
CA VAL A 66 -8.73 6.00 4.09
C VAL A 66 -8.22 7.23 3.35
N VAL A 67 -8.08 8.36 4.05
CA VAL A 67 -7.54 9.60 3.47
C VAL A 67 -6.01 9.58 3.60
N SER A 68 -5.31 9.33 2.51
CA SER A 68 -3.84 9.26 2.51
C SER A 68 -3.30 9.38 1.07
N PRO A 69 -2.14 10.04 0.84
CA PRO A 69 -1.42 9.96 -0.41
C PRO A 69 -0.64 8.66 -0.58
N ASP A 70 -0.46 7.87 0.49
CA ASP A 70 0.45 6.73 0.52
C ASP A 70 -0.13 5.53 -0.24
N LYS A 71 0.62 5.07 -1.25
CA LYS A 71 0.26 3.90 -2.07
C LYS A 71 0.23 2.59 -1.29
N ASP A 72 0.90 2.53 -0.14
CA ASP A 72 0.97 1.30 0.65
C ASP A 72 -0.42 0.85 1.12
N PHE A 73 -1.38 1.79 1.24
CA PHE A 73 -2.78 1.46 1.53
C PHE A 73 -3.51 0.74 0.39
N PHE A 74 -2.95 0.66 -0.81
CA PHE A 74 -3.55 -0.14 -1.89
C PHE A 74 -3.72 -1.61 -1.52
N GLN A 75 -2.84 -2.14 -0.65
CA GLN A 75 -2.94 -3.52 -0.15
C GLN A 75 -4.19 -3.78 0.71
N LEU A 76 -4.93 -2.74 1.11
CA LEU A 76 -6.14 -2.83 1.92
C LEU A 76 -7.43 -2.63 1.11
N LEU A 77 -7.33 -2.24 -0.16
CA LEU A 77 -8.49 -1.97 -1.00
C LEU A 77 -9.38 -3.21 -1.14
N GLY A 78 -10.67 -2.96 -1.24
CA GLY A 78 -11.67 -4.01 -1.38
C GLY A 78 -13.07 -3.42 -1.52
N PRO A 79 -14.11 -4.25 -1.63
CA PRO A 79 -15.47 -3.79 -1.92
C PRO A 79 -16.01 -2.74 -0.95
N ARG A 80 -15.54 -2.73 0.30
CA ARG A 80 -15.96 -1.79 1.34
C ARG A 80 -14.85 -0.87 1.84
N LEU A 81 -13.66 -0.89 1.21
CA LEU A 81 -12.55 -0.02 1.55
C LEU A 81 -11.97 0.62 0.30
N ARG A 82 -11.96 1.95 0.30
CA ARG A 82 -11.30 2.77 -0.72
C ARG A 82 -10.30 3.73 -0.09
N GLN A 83 -9.42 4.28 -0.91
CA GLN A 83 -8.54 5.36 -0.52
C GLN A 83 -9.02 6.68 -1.13
N LEU A 84 -9.00 7.76 -0.35
CA LEU A 84 -9.15 9.13 -0.85
C LEU A 84 -7.77 9.78 -0.89
N ARG A 85 -7.30 10.11 -2.08
CA ARG A 85 -5.95 10.63 -2.29
C ARG A 85 -5.97 12.13 -2.47
N PRO A 86 -5.33 12.92 -1.56
CA PRO A 86 -5.13 14.34 -1.77
C PRO A 86 -4.28 14.57 -3.03
N ASN A 87 -4.70 15.51 -3.86
CA ASN A 87 -4.01 15.85 -5.11
C ASN A 87 -3.69 14.63 -6.01
N GLY A 88 -4.49 13.55 -5.90
CA GLY A 88 -4.40 12.41 -6.80
C GLY A 88 -4.50 12.92 -8.24
N ARG A 89 -3.85 12.22 -9.19
CA ARG A 89 -4.03 12.54 -10.60
C ARG A 89 -5.51 12.42 -10.91
N ASN A 90 -6.15 13.55 -11.16
CA ASN A 90 -7.47 13.57 -11.74
C ASN A 90 -7.35 12.82 -13.07
N PHE A 91 -8.17 11.81 -13.28
CA PHE A 91 -8.37 11.32 -14.64
C PHE A 91 -9.07 12.45 -15.37
N VAL A 92 -8.34 13.15 -16.22
CA VAL A 92 -8.89 14.12 -17.14
C VAL A 92 -9.19 13.39 -18.43
N ASP A 93 -10.37 13.60 -18.98
CA ASP A 93 -10.69 13.12 -20.31
C ASP A 93 -9.89 13.88 -21.39
N GLU A 94 -10.10 13.52 -22.64
CA GLU A 94 -9.46 14.15 -23.79
C GLU A 94 -9.77 15.66 -23.93
N HIS A 95 -10.75 16.17 -23.18
CA HIS A 95 -11.15 17.58 -23.13
C HIS A 95 -10.66 18.31 -21.87
N GLY A 96 -9.84 17.66 -21.02
CA GLY A 96 -9.32 18.24 -19.79
C GLY A 96 -10.34 18.32 -18.64
N VAL A 97 -11.50 17.67 -18.78
CA VAL A 97 -12.51 17.60 -17.75
C VAL A 97 -12.14 16.49 -16.76
N ILE A 98 -12.20 16.80 -15.46
CA ILE A 98 -11.98 15.80 -14.41
C ILE A 98 -13.12 14.78 -14.48
N VAL A 99 -12.79 13.58 -14.98
CA VAL A 99 -13.73 12.46 -15.02
C VAL A 99 -13.67 11.75 -13.68
N HIS A 100 -14.66 11.99 -12.85
CA HIS A 100 -14.96 11.10 -11.75
C HIS A 100 -15.56 9.84 -12.36
N ARG A 101 -14.89 8.70 -12.25
CA ARG A 101 -15.51 7.41 -12.55
C ARG A 101 -16.59 7.14 -11.49
N ALA A 102 -17.79 7.65 -11.76
CA ALA A 102 -18.93 7.62 -10.85
C ALA A 102 -19.67 6.28 -10.84
N ASN A 103 -19.00 5.16 -11.06
CA ASN A 103 -19.66 3.86 -11.16
C ASN A 103 -19.02 2.82 -10.23
N ASP A 104 -18.88 3.15 -8.96
CA ASP A 104 -18.72 2.11 -7.93
C ASP A 104 -20.09 1.88 -7.30
N ASP A 105 -20.80 0.87 -7.78
CA ASP A 105 -22.16 0.53 -7.34
C ASP A 105 -22.30 0.33 -5.83
N GLU A 106 -21.24 -0.07 -5.13
CA GLU A 106 -21.23 -0.21 -3.66
C GLU A 106 -21.06 1.10 -2.88
N PHE A 107 -20.50 2.15 -3.50
CA PHE A 107 -20.34 3.48 -2.89
C PHE A 107 -21.30 4.52 -3.48
N SER A 108 -22.08 4.19 -4.52
CA SER A 108 -22.98 5.11 -5.25
C SER A 108 -24.20 5.53 -4.45
N ASP A 109 -24.65 4.73 -3.48
CA ASP A 109 -25.85 5.01 -2.68
C ASP A 109 -25.66 6.08 -1.60
N TYR A 110 -24.44 6.56 -1.41
CA TYR A 110 -24.18 7.67 -0.52
C TYR A 110 -24.07 8.96 -1.34
N HIS A 111 -25.00 9.88 -1.14
CA HIS A 111 -24.80 11.29 -1.44
C HIS A 111 -23.64 11.81 -0.60
N GLU A 112 -22.41 11.47 -1.00
CA GLU A 112 -21.24 12.05 -0.37
C GLU A 112 -21.24 13.55 -0.65
N PRO A 113 -21.19 14.39 0.38
CA PRO A 113 -21.02 15.82 0.17
C PRO A 113 -19.69 15.97 -0.57
N ASN A 114 -19.72 16.52 -1.76
CA ASN A 114 -18.65 16.90 -2.68
C ASN A 114 -17.22 16.93 -2.09
N LEU A 115 -16.70 15.80 -1.56
CA LEU A 115 -15.32 15.67 -1.11
C LEU A 115 -14.37 15.81 -2.30
N CYS A 116 -14.82 15.40 -3.49
CA CYS A 116 -14.08 15.56 -4.73
C CYS A 116 -13.83 17.02 -5.11
N GLY A 117 -14.75 17.94 -4.79
CA GLY A 117 -14.53 19.38 -5.00
C GLY A 117 -13.46 20.01 -4.11
N LYS A 118 -12.91 19.25 -3.15
CA LYS A 118 -11.86 19.70 -2.21
C LYS A 118 -10.48 19.08 -2.50
N GLY A 119 -10.23 18.55 -3.71
CA GLY A 119 -8.93 18.00 -4.10
C GLY A 119 -8.65 16.59 -3.57
N LEU A 120 -9.67 15.87 -3.11
CA LEU A 120 -9.57 14.44 -2.78
C LEU A 120 -10.10 13.62 -3.96
N VAL A 121 -9.35 12.63 -4.40
CA VAL A 121 -9.72 11.74 -5.50
C VAL A 121 -9.88 10.32 -4.95
N PRO A 122 -11.04 9.69 -5.14
CA PRO A 122 -11.23 8.29 -4.74
C PRO A 122 -10.34 7.38 -5.59
N TYR A 123 -9.80 6.35 -4.97
CA TYR A 123 -9.05 5.28 -5.59
C TYR A 123 -9.57 3.96 -5.02
N THR A 124 -10.12 3.14 -5.90
CA THR A 124 -10.88 1.95 -5.54
C THR A 124 -10.13 0.68 -5.94
N GLU A 125 -10.67 -0.48 -5.57
CA GLU A 125 -10.20 -1.78 -6.03
C GLU A 125 -10.22 -1.87 -7.58
N ARG A 126 -11.22 -1.27 -8.23
CA ARG A 126 -11.32 -1.26 -9.68
C ARG A 126 -10.18 -0.46 -10.31
N ASP A 127 -9.92 0.75 -9.80
CA ASP A 127 -8.81 1.58 -10.29
C ASP A 127 -7.48 0.86 -10.13
N PHE A 128 -7.31 0.12 -9.02
CA PHE A 128 -6.14 -0.70 -8.79
C PHE A 128 -6.00 -1.81 -9.83
N ARG A 129 -7.07 -2.53 -10.13
CA ARG A 129 -7.06 -3.62 -11.14
C ARG A 129 -6.76 -3.08 -12.54
N ASP A 130 -7.33 -1.93 -12.90
CA ASP A 130 -7.06 -1.25 -14.17
C ASP A 130 -5.57 -0.82 -14.29
N GLU A 131 -4.96 -0.35 -13.18
CA GLU A 131 -3.56 0.09 -13.17
C GLU A 131 -2.57 -1.08 -13.13
N PHE A 132 -2.85 -2.13 -12.37
CA PHE A 132 -1.93 -3.25 -12.13
C PHE A 132 -2.26 -4.54 -12.89
N GLY A 133 -3.16 -4.48 -13.89
CA GLY A 133 -3.42 -5.59 -14.81
C GLY A 133 -4.16 -6.76 -14.15
N ASP A 134 -5.28 -6.48 -13.50
CA ASP A 134 -6.16 -7.43 -12.82
C ASP A 134 -5.54 -8.15 -11.60
N LEU A 135 -4.49 -7.61 -11.02
CA LEU A 135 -4.01 -8.10 -9.73
C LEU A 135 -5.05 -7.85 -8.64
N ASP A 136 -5.08 -8.73 -7.65
CA ASP A 136 -5.82 -8.49 -6.42
C ASP A 136 -5.06 -7.46 -5.56
N PRO A 137 -5.74 -6.48 -4.94
CA PRO A 137 -5.09 -5.54 -4.01
C PRO A 137 -4.24 -6.20 -2.94
N ALA A 138 -4.65 -7.37 -2.43
CA ALA A 138 -3.86 -8.13 -1.46
C ALA A 138 -2.48 -8.57 -1.99
N GLN A 139 -2.31 -8.67 -3.33
CA GLN A 139 -1.02 -8.98 -3.96
C GLN A 139 -0.09 -7.76 -4.01
N PHE A 140 -0.59 -6.55 -3.72
CA PHE A 140 0.22 -5.35 -3.79
C PHE A 140 1.37 -5.35 -2.79
N VAL A 141 1.20 -6.02 -1.66
CA VAL A 141 2.31 -6.24 -0.70
C VAL A 141 3.48 -6.98 -1.35
N ASP A 142 3.21 -7.94 -2.23
CA ASP A 142 4.23 -8.66 -2.97
C ASP A 142 4.85 -7.81 -4.09
N VAL A 143 4.05 -6.93 -4.73
CA VAL A 143 4.59 -5.92 -5.67
C VAL A 143 5.61 -5.04 -4.98
N LEU A 144 5.23 -4.43 -3.84
CA LEU A 144 6.11 -3.56 -3.04
C LEU A 144 7.36 -4.31 -2.57
N ALA A 145 7.19 -5.55 -2.09
CA ALA A 145 8.29 -6.37 -1.61
C ALA A 145 9.31 -6.70 -2.71
N MET A 146 8.85 -6.94 -3.92
CA MET A 146 9.73 -7.26 -5.05
C MET A 146 10.38 -6.03 -5.66
N VAL A 147 9.67 -4.92 -5.74
CA VAL A 147 10.19 -3.64 -6.28
C VAL A 147 11.13 -2.97 -5.28
N GLY A 148 10.82 -3.07 -3.99
CA GLY A 148 11.46 -2.30 -2.94
C GLY A 148 10.90 -0.88 -2.82
N ASP A 149 11.37 -0.17 -1.81
CA ASP A 149 11.07 1.24 -1.58
C ASP A 149 12.33 1.99 -1.10
N ALA A 150 12.86 2.84 -1.96
CA ALA A 150 14.06 3.61 -1.64
C ALA A 150 13.81 4.64 -0.52
N SER A 151 12.58 5.14 -0.36
CA SER A 151 12.24 6.10 0.71
C SER A 151 12.31 5.47 2.10
N ASP A 152 12.02 4.18 2.19
CA ASP A 152 12.05 3.39 3.42
C ASP A 152 13.26 2.48 3.54
N ASN A 153 14.19 2.61 2.58
CA ASN A 153 15.37 1.74 2.49
C ASN A 153 15.04 0.25 2.39
N VAL A 154 13.94 -0.08 1.70
CA VAL A 154 13.54 -1.46 1.42
C VAL A 154 14.18 -1.91 0.11
N PRO A 155 15.10 -2.91 0.13
CA PRO A 155 15.96 -3.19 -1.01
C PRO A 155 15.25 -3.82 -2.22
N GLY A 156 14.13 -4.52 -2.01
CA GLY A 156 13.47 -5.27 -3.08
C GLY A 156 14.24 -6.50 -3.59
N VAL A 157 13.94 -6.90 -4.82
CA VAL A 157 14.65 -7.96 -5.56
C VAL A 157 15.38 -7.33 -6.73
N GLU A 158 16.68 -7.52 -6.78
CA GLU A 158 17.51 -6.92 -7.82
C GLU A 158 17.07 -7.33 -9.24
N GLY A 159 16.84 -6.34 -10.10
CA GLY A 159 16.37 -6.51 -11.48
C GLY A 159 14.86 -6.58 -11.62
N VAL A 160 14.11 -6.56 -10.51
CA VAL A 160 12.63 -6.47 -10.52
C VAL A 160 12.21 -5.03 -10.31
N GLY A 161 11.51 -4.47 -11.28
CA GLY A 161 10.97 -3.10 -11.21
C GLY A 161 9.45 -3.06 -11.26
N PRO A 162 8.86 -1.84 -11.23
CA PRO A 162 7.41 -1.64 -11.16
C PRO A 162 6.60 -2.28 -12.29
N LYS A 163 7.20 -2.47 -13.47
CA LYS A 163 6.55 -3.18 -14.59
C LYS A 163 6.74 -4.69 -14.54
N THR A 164 7.81 -5.16 -13.89
CA THR A 164 8.16 -6.58 -13.88
C THR A 164 7.44 -7.32 -12.76
N ALA A 165 7.35 -6.73 -11.56
CA ALA A 165 6.70 -7.35 -10.41
C ALA A 165 5.24 -7.71 -10.68
N PRO A 166 4.36 -6.80 -11.17
CA PRO A 166 2.97 -7.16 -11.46
C PRO A 166 2.84 -8.28 -12.47
N ARG A 167 3.68 -8.29 -13.53
CA ARG A 167 3.67 -9.36 -14.53
C ARG A 167 4.03 -10.72 -13.97
N LEU A 168 5.02 -10.78 -13.08
CA LEU A 168 5.41 -12.02 -12.42
C LEU A 168 4.30 -12.52 -11.48
N LEU A 169 3.72 -11.62 -10.70
CA LEU A 169 2.65 -11.97 -9.77
C LEU A 169 1.36 -12.39 -10.49
N LYS A 170 1.05 -11.80 -11.65
CA LYS A 170 -0.06 -12.26 -12.50
C LYS A 170 0.16 -13.71 -12.99
N LEU A 171 1.39 -14.11 -13.30
CA LEU A 171 1.71 -15.44 -13.81
C LEU A 171 1.84 -16.48 -12.68
N TYR A 172 2.41 -16.09 -11.54
CA TYR A 172 2.82 -17.06 -10.50
C TYR A 172 2.09 -16.84 -9.16
N GLY A 173 1.18 -15.87 -9.09
CA GLY A 173 0.31 -15.60 -7.95
C GLY A 173 0.95 -14.77 -6.83
N ASN A 174 2.09 -15.19 -6.33
CA ASN A 174 2.78 -14.59 -5.18
C ASN A 174 4.30 -14.75 -5.26
N ILE A 175 5.03 -14.20 -4.28
CA ILE A 175 6.49 -14.32 -4.21
C ILE A 175 6.92 -15.80 -4.17
N GLU A 176 6.21 -16.64 -3.43
CA GLU A 176 6.49 -18.08 -3.33
C GLU A 176 6.45 -18.75 -4.70
N GLY A 177 5.39 -18.46 -5.48
CA GLY A 177 5.24 -18.96 -6.85
C GLY A 177 6.35 -18.45 -7.79
N CYS A 178 6.72 -17.18 -7.68
CA CYS A 178 7.84 -16.61 -8.45
C CYS A 178 9.17 -17.30 -8.12
N VAL A 179 9.44 -17.53 -6.84
CA VAL A 179 10.66 -18.22 -6.38
C VAL A 179 10.66 -19.70 -6.80
N ALA A 180 9.52 -20.37 -6.69
CA ALA A 180 9.38 -21.78 -7.11
C ALA A 180 9.63 -21.94 -8.61
N ASN A 181 9.02 -21.08 -9.45
CA ASN A 181 9.27 -21.10 -10.89
C ASN A 181 10.72 -20.77 -11.22
N ALA A 182 11.34 -19.79 -10.56
CA ALA A 182 12.73 -19.44 -10.80
C ALA A 182 13.70 -20.60 -10.51
N LYS A 183 13.33 -21.52 -9.60
CA LYS A 183 14.10 -22.72 -9.21
C LYS A 183 13.70 -23.98 -9.97
N ALA A 184 12.73 -23.90 -10.89
CA ALA A 184 12.21 -25.10 -11.57
C ALA A 184 13.30 -25.89 -12.29
N PRO A 185 13.37 -27.23 -12.08
CA PRO A 185 14.39 -28.07 -12.66
C PRO A 185 14.34 -28.19 -14.20
N GLU A 186 13.12 -28.15 -14.75
CA GLU A 186 12.85 -28.24 -16.19
C GLU A 186 13.01 -26.92 -16.94
N GLY A 187 13.50 -25.88 -16.26
CA GLY A 187 13.65 -24.54 -16.78
C GLY A 187 12.53 -23.60 -16.27
N SER A 188 12.89 -22.35 -16.16
CA SER A 188 11.99 -21.30 -15.69
C SER A 188 11.43 -20.53 -16.88
N ASP A 189 10.13 -20.21 -16.86
CA ASP A 189 9.49 -19.36 -17.85
C ASP A 189 9.86 -17.87 -17.68
N ILE A 190 10.59 -17.52 -16.61
CA ILE A 190 11.10 -16.17 -16.39
C ILE A 190 12.21 -15.87 -17.40
N LYS A 191 11.87 -15.16 -18.47
CA LYS A 191 12.78 -14.87 -19.60
C LYS A 191 14.00 -14.05 -19.20
N ASN A 192 13.85 -13.12 -18.25
CA ASN A 192 14.97 -12.31 -17.78
C ASN A 192 15.89 -13.13 -16.87
N LYS A 193 17.07 -13.46 -17.39
CA LYS A 193 18.07 -14.29 -16.69
C LYS A 193 18.45 -13.70 -15.32
N ARG A 194 18.70 -12.38 -15.23
CA ARG A 194 19.08 -11.72 -13.97
C ARG A 194 17.99 -11.82 -12.91
N VAL A 195 16.74 -11.57 -13.30
CA VAL A 195 15.57 -11.70 -12.40
C VAL A 195 15.44 -13.14 -11.91
N ARG A 196 15.55 -14.10 -12.83
CA ARG A 196 15.47 -15.53 -12.51
C ARG A 196 16.56 -15.95 -11.52
N GLU A 197 17.82 -15.60 -11.79
CA GLU A 197 18.96 -15.96 -10.93
C GLU A 197 18.83 -15.34 -9.54
N ASN A 198 18.37 -14.08 -9.45
CA ASN A 198 18.15 -13.40 -8.18
C ASN A 198 17.03 -14.07 -7.38
N LEU A 199 15.87 -14.35 -8.00
CA LEU A 199 14.76 -15.04 -7.33
C LEU A 199 15.11 -16.47 -6.93
N ALA A 200 15.89 -17.19 -7.73
CA ALA A 200 16.34 -18.55 -7.42
C ALA A 200 17.38 -18.60 -6.29
N SER A 201 18.16 -17.53 -6.11
CA SER A 201 19.19 -17.46 -5.08
C SER A 201 18.61 -17.45 -3.66
N LYS A 202 19.33 -18.04 -2.69
CA LYS A 202 18.93 -17.93 -1.27
C LYS A 202 18.85 -16.48 -0.81
N LYS A 203 19.78 -15.62 -1.23
CA LYS A 203 19.85 -14.21 -0.87
C LYS A 203 18.66 -13.44 -1.43
N GLY A 204 18.35 -13.58 -2.72
CA GLY A 204 17.26 -12.85 -3.36
C GLY A 204 15.89 -13.29 -2.87
N ALA A 205 15.67 -14.60 -2.69
CA ALA A 205 14.44 -15.10 -2.08
C ALA A 205 14.27 -14.59 -0.64
N ALA A 206 15.31 -14.67 0.19
CA ALA A 206 15.27 -14.16 1.56
C ALA A 206 15.01 -12.65 1.60
N SER A 207 15.62 -11.89 0.68
CA SER A 207 15.36 -10.45 0.55
C SER A 207 13.88 -10.17 0.23
N ALA A 208 13.30 -10.89 -0.73
CA ALA A 208 11.88 -10.71 -1.08
C ALA A 208 10.95 -10.95 0.12
N PHE A 209 11.17 -12.02 0.88
CA PHE A 209 10.37 -12.32 2.08
C PHE A 209 10.59 -11.31 3.20
N LEU A 210 11.82 -10.86 3.43
CA LEU A 210 12.13 -9.79 4.38
C LEU A 210 11.40 -8.51 3.97
N CYS A 211 11.53 -8.08 2.72
CA CYS A 211 10.87 -6.89 2.20
C CYS A 211 9.35 -6.97 2.37
N ARG A 212 8.73 -8.12 2.09
CA ARG A 212 7.29 -8.32 2.33
C ARG A 212 6.90 -8.05 3.79
N ASN A 213 7.70 -8.53 4.74
CA ASN A 213 7.43 -8.29 6.15
C ASN A 213 7.61 -6.81 6.56
N LEU A 214 8.50 -6.09 5.86
CA LEU A 214 8.73 -4.66 6.08
C LEU A 214 7.59 -3.79 5.53
N VAL A 215 7.09 -4.09 4.32
CA VAL A 215 6.08 -3.25 3.63
C VAL A 215 4.64 -3.65 3.98
N LYS A 216 4.42 -4.79 4.60
CA LYS A 216 3.08 -5.27 4.95
C LYS A 216 2.48 -4.43 6.07
N ILE A 217 1.31 -3.85 5.82
CA ILE A 217 0.49 -3.20 6.85
C ILE A 217 -0.13 -4.28 7.76
N ARG A 218 0.04 -4.14 9.06
CA ARG A 218 -0.58 -5.02 10.04
C ARG A 218 -2.03 -4.60 10.24
N THR A 219 -2.94 -5.55 10.03
CA THR A 219 -4.39 -5.32 10.18
C THR A 219 -4.97 -5.92 11.45
N ARG A 220 -4.11 -6.47 12.30
CA ARG A 220 -4.47 -7.07 13.60
C ARG A 220 -3.38 -6.73 14.61
N LEU A 221 -3.52 -5.57 15.21
CA LEU A 221 -2.75 -5.23 16.40
C LEU A 221 -3.49 -5.80 17.60
N ASN A 222 -2.78 -6.56 18.44
CA ASN A 222 -3.28 -6.89 19.76
C ASN A 222 -3.25 -5.59 20.54
N ALA A 223 -4.40 -5.13 21.03
CA ALA A 223 -4.42 -4.07 22.02
C ALA A 223 -3.73 -4.60 23.29
N PRO A 224 -2.92 -3.79 23.97
CA PRO A 224 -2.41 -4.15 25.28
C PRO A 224 -3.55 -4.33 26.27
#